data_44c27015126b7da7e0f818c4f72eba41
#
_entry.id   44c27015126b7da7e0f818c4f72eba41
#
_cell.length_a   1.000
_cell.length_b   1.000
_cell.length_c   1.000
_cell.angle_alpha   90.00
_cell.angle_beta   90.00
_cell.angle_gamma   90.00
#
_symmetry.space_group_name_H-M   'P 1'
#
loop_
_entity.id
_entity.type
_entity.pdbx_description
1 polymer ?
#
loop_
_entity_poly.entity_id
_entity_poly.type
_entity_poly.pdbx_seq_one_letter_code
_entity_poly.pdbx_strand_id
1 'polypeptide(L)'
;MKNKYYLYILPLCAIFLFNGKKYDESVIERIHLNVNICIEGEECGEVATIADGGAAPKGTKLYAGCIACHGAKGEGGIGPSFKGQTSEYIASALNEYKNNIERGPQSALMYAQAAALSENDIKELSKYILTL
;
A
#
# COMPACT_ATOMS: atom_id res chain seq x y z
N MET A 1 25.40 -19.85 -42.15
CA MET A 1 25.33 -20.83 -41.05
C MET A 1 23.91 -20.74 -40.48
N LYS A 2 23.05 -21.72 -40.81
CA LYS A 2 21.63 -21.73 -40.41
C LYS A 2 21.51 -22.25 -38.99
N ASN A 3 20.88 -21.45 -38.14
CA ASN A 3 20.77 -21.64 -36.70
C ASN A 3 20.00 -22.94 -36.36
N LYS A 4 20.72 -23.97 -35.96
CA LYS A 4 20.22 -25.30 -35.61
C LYS A 4 19.46 -25.34 -34.26
N TYR A 5 19.38 -24.20 -33.57
CA TYR A 5 18.75 -24.08 -32.25
C TYR A 5 17.25 -23.72 -32.30
N TYR A 6 16.73 -23.40 -33.48
CA TYR A 6 15.30 -22.99 -33.60
C TYR A 6 14.33 -24.19 -33.53
N LEU A 7 14.83 -25.41 -33.73
CA LEU A 7 14.00 -26.62 -33.76
C LEU A 7 13.72 -27.24 -32.39
N TYR A 8 14.43 -26.82 -31.34
CA TYR A 8 14.27 -27.38 -29.99
C TYR A 8 13.41 -26.51 -29.06
N ILE A 9 13.11 -25.28 -29.40
CA ILE A 9 12.31 -24.35 -28.55
C ILE A 9 10.80 -24.54 -28.76
N LEU A 10 10.38 -24.94 -29.96
CA LEU A 10 8.97 -25.12 -30.28
C LEU A 10 8.24 -26.24 -29.48
N PRO A 11 8.83 -27.41 -29.21
CA PRO A 11 8.12 -28.43 -28.45
C PRO A 11 8.00 -28.10 -26.94
N LEU A 12 8.92 -27.31 -26.37
CA LEU A 12 8.85 -26.92 -24.96
C LEU A 12 7.75 -25.86 -24.68
N CYS A 13 7.52 -24.92 -25.60
CA CYS A 13 6.39 -23.99 -25.47
C CYS A 13 5.04 -24.70 -25.61
N ALA A 14 4.94 -25.72 -26.47
CA ALA A 14 3.71 -26.48 -26.64
C ALA A 14 3.33 -27.30 -25.40
N ILE A 15 4.31 -27.78 -24.62
CA ILE A 15 4.07 -28.54 -23.39
C ILE A 15 3.56 -27.62 -22.28
N PHE A 16 4.00 -26.35 -22.25
CA PHE A 16 3.49 -25.38 -21.27
C PHE A 16 2.05 -24.91 -21.57
N LEU A 17 1.64 -24.94 -22.84
CA LEU A 17 0.28 -24.54 -23.21
C LEU A 17 -0.77 -25.64 -22.97
N PHE A 18 -0.34 -26.93 -22.80
CA PHE A 18 -1.26 -28.05 -22.57
C PHE A 18 -1.48 -28.41 -21.11
N ASN A 19 -0.73 -27.82 -20.18
CA ASN A 19 -0.97 -27.98 -18.74
C ASN A 19 -1.83 -26.86 -18.17
N GLY A 20 -2.77 -26.37 -18.99
CA GLY A 20 -3.77 -25.40 -18.59
C GLY A 20 -4.65 -25.97 -17.49
N LYS A 21 -4.36 -25.65 -16.24
CA LYS A 21 -5.40 -25.65 -15.21
C LYS A 21 -6.50 -24.77 -15.77
N LYS A 22 -7.67 -25.35 -16.03
CA LYS A 22 -8.88 -24.60 -16.32
C LYS A 22 -9.05 -23.62 -15.17
N TYR A 23 -8.85 -22.34 -15.45
CA TYR A 23 -9.23 -21.29 -14.50
C TYR A 23 -10.75 -21.40 -14.34
N ASP A 24 -11.17 -21.53 -13.11
CA ASP A 24 -12.58 -21.58 -12.76
C ASP A 24 -13.21 -20.25 -13.21
N GLU A 25 -14.15 -20.33 -14.14
CA GLU A 25 -14.82 -19.17 -14.73
C GLU A 25 -15.49 -18.30 -13.65
N SER A 26 -15.83 -18.91 -12.51
CA SER A 26 -16.38 -18.24 -11.32
C SER A 26 -15.39 -17.25 -10.66
N VAL A 27 -14.08 -17.44 -10.85
CA VAL A 27 -13.03 -16.54 -10.33
C VAL A 27 -12.90 -15.30 -11.21
N ILE A 28 -13.05 -15.49 -12.53
CA ILE A 28 -12.98 -14.38 -13.51
C ILE A 28 -14.18 -13.44 -13.32
N GLU A 29 -15.36 -13.98 -13.07
CA GLU A 29 -16.58 -13.19 -12.83
C GLU A 29 -16.47 -12.32 -11.55
N ARG A 30 -15.77 -12.81 -10.52
CA ARG A 30 -15.51 -12.03 -9.29
C ARG A 30 -14.47 -10.92 -9.49
N ILE A 31 -13.54 -11.08 -10.43
CA ILE A 31 -12.54 -10.06 -10.73
C ILE A 31 -13.15 -8.94 -11.58
N HIS A 32 -14.11 -9.25 -12.47
CA HIS A 32 -14.79 -8.26 -13.30
C HIS A 32 -15.67 -7.27 -12.52
N LEU A 33 -16.10 -7.63 -11.32
CA LEU A 33 -16.98 -6.78 -10.50
C LEU A 33 -16.25 -5.68 -9.72
N ASN A 34 -14.92 -5.62 -9.76
CA ASN A 34 -14.18 -4.67 -8.91
C ASN A 34 -13.15 -3.80 -9.65
N VAL A 35 -13.17 -3.78 -10.97
CA VAL A 35 -12.32 -2.91 -11.77
C VAL A 35 -13.19 -2.06 -12.68
N ASN A 36 -13.53 -0.85 -12.23
CA ASN A 36 -14.09 0.18 -13.11
C ASN A 36 -12.98 0.66 -14.06
N ILE A 37 -12.85 -0.01 -15.20
CA ILE A 37 -12.04 0.50 -16.31
C ILE A 37 -12.90 1.52 -17.04
N CYS A 38 -12.59 2.79 -16.86
CA CYS A 38 -13.16 3.85 -17.69
C CYS A 38 -12.58 3.70 -19.11
N ILE A 39 -13.43 3.35 -20.08
CA ILE A 39 -13.09 3.39 -21.51
C ILE A 39 -13.31 4.84 -21.97
N GLU A 40 -12.33 5.41 -22.70
CA GLU A 40 -12.40 6.78 -23.20
C GLU A 40 -13.72 7.02 -23.95
N GLY A 41 -14.53 7.96 -23.44
CA GLY A 41 -15.74 8.44 -24.12
C GLY A 41 -17.03 8.47 -23.32
N GLU A 42 -17.09 7.90 -22.10
CA GLU A 42 -18.27 8.02 -21.24
C GLU A 42 -17.92 8.77 -19.96
N GLU A 43 -18.78 9.72 -19.57
CA GLU A 43 -18.65 10.40 -18.29
C GLU A 43 -18.63 9.35 -17.18
N CYS A 44 -17.50 9.28 -16.45
CA CYS A 44 -17.43 8.47 -15.25
C CYS A 44 -18.45 9.03 -14.26
N GLY A 45 -19.61 8.39 -14.18
CA GLY A 45 -20.63 8.72 -13.20
C GLY A 45 -20.00 8.67 -11.81
N GLU A 46 -20.36 9.66 -11.02
CA GLU A 46 -19.99 9.80 -9.62
C GLU A 46 -20.07 8.43 -8.96
N VAL A 47 -18.90 7.91 -8.54
CA VAL A 47 -18.84 6.63 -7.83
C VAL A 47 -19.70 6.80 -6.60
N ALA A 48 -20.91 6.24 -6.66
CA ALA A 48 -21.74 6.13 -5.47
C ALA A 48 -20.87 5.50 -4.40
N THR A 49 -20.54 6.28 -3.39
CA THR A 49 -19.87 5.78 -2.19
C THR A 49 -20.68 4.60 -1.72
N ILE A 50 -20.15 3.38 -1.91
CA ILE A 50 -20.71 2.19 -1.31
C ILE A 50 -20.63 2.46 0.18
N ALA A 51 -21.76 2.87 0.70
CA ALA A 51 -21.94 2.99 2.13
C ALA A 51 -21.65 1.60 2.71
N ASP A 52 -20.64 1.57 3.56
CA ASP A 52 -20.41 0.56 4.58
C ASP A 52 -20.19 -0.89 4.13
N GLY A 53 -19.19 -1.08 3.29
CA GLY A 53 -18.43 -2.34 3.29
C GLY A 53 -17.06 -2.03 3.87
N GLY A 54 -16.90 -2.07 5.18
CA GLY A 54 -15.71 -1.95 6.03
C GLY A 54 -14.37 -1.55 5.37
N ALA A 55 -14.31 -0.44 4.68
CA ALA A 55 -13.02 0.08 4.21
C ALA A 55 -12.16 0.37 5.44
N ALA A 56 -11.00 -0.30 5.54
CA ALA A 56 -10.08 -0.11 6.64
C ALA A 56 -9.87 1.39 6.90
N PRO A 57 -9.91 1.85 8.16
CA PRO A 57 -9.72 3.25 8.50
C PRO A 57 -8.52 3.84 7.76
N LYS A 58 -8.60 5.09 7.35
CA LYS A 58 -7.53 5.75 6.59
C LYS A 58 -6.17 5.60 7.27
N GLY A 59 -6.13 5.71 8.60
CA GLY A 59 -4.93 5.50 9.42
C GLY A 59 -4.28 4.14 9.24
N THR A 60 -5.06 3.06 9.09
CA THR A 60 -4.55 1.71 8.84
C THR A 60 -3.76 1.64 7.54
N LYS A 61 -4.30 2.23 6.47
CA LYS A 61 -3.64 2.25 5.16
C LYS A 61 -2.35 3.08 5.20
N LEU A 62 -2.38 4.21 5.90
CA LEU A 62 -1.21 5.08 6.07
C LEU A 62 -0.12 4.39 6.90
N TYR A 63 -0.50 3.66 7.96
CA TYR A 63 0.44 2.98 8.85
C TYR A 63 1.19 1.83 8.18
N ALA A 64 0.67 1.27 7.11
CA ALA A 64 1.33 0.17 6.38
C ALA A 64 2.79 0.49 5.99
N GLY A 65 3.09 1.74 5.63
CA GLY A 65 4.46 2.20 5.35
C GLY A 65 5.36 2.34 6.58
N CYS A 66 4.80 2.34 7.78
CA CYS A 66 5.51 2.59 9.03
C CYS A 66 5.92 1.28 9.74
N ILE A 67 5.24 0.17 9.42
CA ILE A 67 5.37 -1.13 10.09
C ILE A 67 6.81 -1.64 10.11
N ALA A 68 7.52 -1.50 8.99
CA ALA A 68 8.87 -2.05 8.85
C ALA A 68 9.87 -1.49 9.88
N CYS A 69 9.67 -0.24 10.31
CA CYS A 69 10.55 0.42 11.28
C CYS A 69 9.96 0.50 12.67
N HIS A 70 8.64 0.70 12.79
CA HIS A 70 7.97 0.95 14.08
C HIS A 70 7.22 -0.27 14.63
N GLY A 71 7.20 -1.39 13.90
CA GLY A 71 6.49 -2.60 14.28
C GLY A 71 4.99 -2.56 13.94
N ALA A 72 4.37 -3.73 13.85
CA ALA A 72 2.96 -3.85 13.47
C ALA A 72 1.99 -3.30 14.52
N LYS A 73 2.42 -3.26 15.78
CA LYS A 73 1.68 -2.74 16.94
C LYS A 73 2.32 -1.49 17.53
N GLY A 74 3.16 -0.80 16.78
CA GLY A 74 3.87 0.38 17.28
C GLY A 74 4.88 0.09 18.38
N GLU A 75 5.33 -1.16 18.49
CA GLU A 75 6.25 -1.62 19.52
C GLU A 75 7.67 -1.09 19.37
N GLY A 76 8.01 -0.54 18.20
CA GLY A 76 9.34 -0.07 17.87
C GLY A 76 10.18 -1.12 17.14
N GLY A 77 11.43 -0.78 16.89
CA GLY A 77 12.40 -1.59 16.17
C GLY A 77 13.54 -0.70 15.71
N ILE A 78 13.68 -0.45 14.40
CA ILE A 78 14.59 0.55 13.85
C ILE A 78 14.14 1.94 14.31
N GLY A 79 12.82 2.20 14.25
CA GLY A 79 12.20 3.40 14.79
C GLY A 79 11.76 3.24 16.25
N PRO A 80 11.46 4.35 16.95
CA PRO A 80 11.01 4.31 18.33
C PRO A 80 9.62 3.67 18.48
N SER A 81 9.34 3.14 19.67
CA SER A 81 8.01 2.70 20.07
C SER A 81 7.06 3.90 20.22
N PHE A 82 5.79 3.68 19.88
CA PHE A 82 4.71 4.65 20.13
C PHE A 82 4.00 4.44 21.46
N LYS A 83 4.38 3.40 22.19
CA LYS A 83 3.74 3.07 23.47
C LYS A 83 3.85 4.22 24.47
N GLY A 84 2.71 4.63 25.00
CA GLY A 84 2.62 5.72 25.98
C GLY A 84 2.74 7.13 25.42
N GLN A 85 2.79 7.28 24.10
CA GLN A 85 2.76 8.59 23.44
C GLN A 85 1.33 9.07 23.22
N THR A 86 1.16 10.38 22.98
CA THR A 86 -0.14 10.97 22.65
C THR A 86 -0.25 11.24 21.14
N SER A 87 -1.48 11.37 20.63
CA SER A 87 -1.72 11.72 19.23
C SER A 87 -1.10 13.08 18.85
N GLU A 88 -1.13 14.02 19.76
CA GLU A 88 -0.57 15.36 19.59
C GLU A 88 0.95 15.32 19.47
N TYR A 89 1.60 14.52 20.31
CA TYR A 89 3.05 14.34 20.23
C TYR A 89 3.46 13.69 18.91
N ILE A 90 2.76 12.64 18.48
CA ILE A 90 3.03 11.95 17.22
C ILE A 90 2.79 12.89 16.03
N ALA A 91 1.68 13.66 16.04
CA ALA A 91 1.37 14.62 14.99
C ALA A 91 2.44 15.72 14.92
N SER A 92 2.87 16.27 16.07
CA SER A 92 3.95 17.25 16.12
C SER A 92 5.24 16.71 15.54
N ALA A 93 5.63 15.49 15.93
CA ALA A 93 6.82 14.84 15.42
C ALA A 93 6.79 14.64 13.90
N LEU A 94 5.66 14.22 13.33
CA LEU A 94 5.49 14.06 11.89
C LEU A 94 5.58 15.41 11.15
N ASN A 95 5.00 16.46 11.72
CA ASN A 95 5.10 17.81 11.15
C ASN A 95 6.54 18.34 11.19
N GLU A 96 7.28 18.09 12.28
CA GLU A 96 8.69 18.46 12.37
C GLU A 96 9.53 17.74 11.30
N TYR A 97 9.35 16.42 11.14
CA TYR A 97 10.03 15.66 10.07
C TYR A 97 9.64 16.14 8.68
N LYS A 98 8.38 16.47 8.44
CA LYS A 98 7.90 17.04 7.18
C LYS A 98 8.61 18.36 6.83
N ASN A 99 8.99 19.12 7.84
CA ASN A 99 9.77 20.37 7.71
C ASN A 99 11.28 20.14 7.82
N ASN A 100 11.76 18.88 7.73
CA ASN A 100 13.16 18.50 7.85
C ASN A 100 13.82 18.93 9.19
N ILE A 101 13.04 19.01 10.26
CA ILE A 101 13.53 19.30 11.60
C ILE A 101 14.10 18.01 12.19
N GLU A 102 15.36 18.05 12.61
CA GLU A 102 16.05 16.93 13.22
C GLU A 102 15.57 16.70 14.66
N ARG A 103 15.23 15.45 14.98
CA ARG A 103 14.83 14.99 16.31
C ARG A 103 15.79 13.95 16.90
N GLY A 104 16.75 13.50 16.09
CA GLY A 104 17.75 12.52 16.45
C GLY A 104 18.50 11.97 15.23
N PRO A 105 19.51 11.10 15.46
CA PRO A 105 20.44 10.68 14.40
C PRO A 105 19.80 10.02 13.19
N GLN A 106 18.61 9.44 13.36
CA GLN A 106 17.90 8.73 12.30
C GLN A 106 16.75 9.54 11.67
N SER A 107 16.66 10.84 11.97
CA SER A 107 15.58 11.71 11.49
C SER A 107 15.46 11.74 9.95
N ALA A 108 16.59 11.60 9.25
CA ALA A 108 16.62 11.58 7.78
C ALA A 108 15.75 10.45 7.18
N LEU A 109 15.58 9.32 7.88
CA LEU A 109 14.73 8.23 7.44
C LEU A 109 13.23 8.61 7.46
N MET A 110 12.87 9.53 8.35
CA MET A 110 11.49 9.99 8.51
C MET A 110 11.11 11.13 7.58
N TYR A 111 12.07 11.90 7.04
CA TYR A 111 11.78 13.07 6.20
C TYR A 111 10.98 12.67 4.95
N ALA A 112 11.42 11.66 4.21
CA ALA A 112 10.72 11.18 3.02
C ALA A 112 9.33 10.62 3.34
N GLN A 113 9.19 9.91 4.48
CA GLN A 113 7.92 9.34 4.92
C GLN A 113 6.92 10.45 5.30
N ALA A 114 7.38 11.44 6.05
CA ALA A 114 6.52 12.55 6.51
C ALA A 114 6.18 13.53 5.38
N ALA A 115 7.08 13.77 4.43
CA ALA A 115 6.84 14.67 3.30
C ALA A 115 5.65 14.24 2.43
N ALA A 116 5.39 12.95 2.33
CA ALA A 116 4.27 12.39 1.56
C ALA A 116 2.91 12.58 2.24
N LEU A 117 2.85 12.93 3.53
CA LEU A 117 1.62 13.04 4.31
C LEU A 117 1.00 14.42 4.19
N SER A 118 -0.30 14.52 3.94
CA SER A 118 -1.06 15.75 4.15
C SER A 118 -1.32 15.98 5.65
N GLU A 119 -1.74 17.20 6.02
CA GLU A 119 -2.12 17.51 7.41
C GLU A 119 -3.24 16.58 7.92
N ASN A 120 -4.20 16.25 7.05
CA ASN A 120 -5.27 15.33 7.39
C ASN A 120 -4.75 13.89 7.56
N ASP A 121 -3.74 13.48 6.76
CA ASP A 121 -3.10 12.17 6.93
C ASP A 121 -2.37 12.07 8.26
N ILE A 122 -1.64 13.11 8.64
CA ILE A 122 -0.95 13.18 9.93
C ILE A 122 -1.95 13.06 11.08
N LYS A 123 -3.08 13.77 10.99
CA LYS A 123 -4.14 13.71 12.00
C LYS A 123 -4.76 12.33 12.12
N GLU A 124 -5.11 11.69 10.99
CA GLU A 124 -5.73 10.37 11.00
C GLU A 124 -4.73 9.26 11.40
N LEU A 125 -3.48 9.37 10.95
CA LEU A 125 -2.41 8.45 11.30
C LEU A 125 -2.08 8.51 12.79
N SER A 126 -1.91 9.70 13.36
CA SER A 126 -1.60 9.85 14.79
C SER A 126 -2.70 9.31 15.71
N LYS A 127 -3.97 9.47 15.33
CA LYS A 127 -5.09 8.86 16.06
C LYS A 127 -5.06 7.33 15.95
N TYR A 128 -4.81 6.81 14.73
CA TYR A 128 -4.77 5.38 14.49
C TYR A 128 -3.66 4.68 15.28
N ILE A 129 -2.47 5.29 15.37
CA ILE A 129 -1.33 4.75 16.13
C ILE A 129 -1.69 4.49 17.60
N LEU A 130 -2.57 5.28 18.20
CA LEU A 130 -3.01 5.06 19.59
C LEU A 130 -3.92 3.83 19.75
N THR A 131 -4.40 3.25 18.66
CA THR A 131 -5.25 2.06 18.69
C THR A 131 -4.46 0.76 18.51
N LEU A 132 -3.14 0.88 18.27
CA LEU A 132 -2.23 -0.25 18.11
C LEU A 132 -1.81 -0.81 19.49
#